data_51f92a62969351bc0200781927d233ff
#
_entry.id   51f92a62969351bc0200781927d233ff
#
_cell.length_a   1.000
_cell.length_b   1.000
_cell.length_c   1.000
_cell.angle_alpha   90.00
_cell.angle_beta   90.00
_cell.angle_gamma   90.00
#
_symmetry.space_group_name_H-M   'P 1'
#
loop_
_entity.id
_entity.type
_entity.pdbx_description
1 polymer ?
#
loop_
_entity_poly.entity_id
_entity_poly.type
_entity_poly.pdbx_seq_one_letter_code
_entity_poly.pdbx_strand_id
1 'polypeptide(L)'
;MDKASVFIARVKFARDSNSQVKPRQFIVILKDVNNVFFLETESTLNKRKFNVNNRSKTKRYYHILSQTEINQNGFKIPTAINCKEVFKCDYFPELIKLKNREVTSDLIEKVIAKVNDIRSNGLNEPDVFITYQELLAHNSKLAYG
;
A
#
# COMPACT_ATOMS: atom_id res chain seq x y z
N MET A 1 -6.83 10.12 8.39
CA MET A 1 -6.34 9.02 7.52
C MET A 1 -7.24 8.88 6.30
N ASP A 2 -7.16 9.84 5.41
CA ASP A 2 -8.05 9.92 4.26
C ASP A 2 -7.41 9.36 2.99
N LYS A 3 -8.19 9.30 1.90
CA LYS A 3 -7.71 8.93 0.57
C LYS A 3 -6.43 9.73 0.26
N ALA A 4 -5.43 9.07 -0.33
CA ALA A 4 -4.11 9.60 -0.66
C ALA A 4 -3.12 9.67 0.51
N SER A 5 -3.53 9.35 1.72
CA SER A 5 -2.60 9.25 2.86
C SER A 5 -1.62 8.10 2.65
N VAL A 6 -0.35 8.38 2.93
CA VAL A 6 0.69 7.34 3.04
C VAL A 6 0.96 7.12 4.51
N PHE A 7 0.90 5.88 4.95
CA PHE A 7 1.24 5.54 6.32
C PHE A 7 2.28 4.42 6.36
N ILE A 8 3.01 4.36 7.45
CA ILE A 8 4.05 3.35 7.66
C ILE A 8 3.59 2.48 8.81
N ALA A 9 3.48 1.19 8.55
CA ALA A 9 3.04 0.23 9.55
C ALA A 9 3.79 -1.09 9.42
N ARG A 10 3.85 -1.81 10.52
CA ARG A 10 4.36 -3.17 10.56
C ARG A 10 3.18 -4.11 10.46
N VAL A 11 3.14 -4.90 9.41
CA VAL A 11 2.10 -5.89 9.16
C VAL A 11 2.80 -7.20 8.82
N LYS A 12 2.41 -8.28 9.50
CA LYS A 12 2.95 -9.59 9.22
C LYS A 12 2.20 -10.23 8.07
N PHE A 13 2.92 -10.53 6.99
CA PHE A 13 2.37 -11.25 5.85
C PHE A 13 2.74 -12.74 5.94
N ALA A 14 1.93 -13.58 5.29
CA ALA A 14 2.19 -15.01 5.24
C ALA A 14 3.56 -15.35 4.62
N ARG A 15 4.04 -14.49 3.72
CA ARG A 15 5.35 -14.65 3.07
C ARG A 15 6.54 -14.32 3.97
N ASP A 16 6.29 -13.69 5.11
CA ASP A 16 7.37 -13.32 6.04
C ASP A 16 7.83 -14.55 6.79
N SER A 17 9.04 -15.00 6.49
CA SER A 17 9.60 -16.24 7.03
C SER A 17 10.20 -16.09 8.42
N ASN A 18 10.36 -14.86 8.91
CA ASN A 18 10.99 -14.56 10.18
C ASN A 18 9.98 -13.99 11.18
N SER A 19 10.37 -14.05 12.46
CA SER A 19 9.62 -13.40 13.52
C SER A 19 9.65 -11.87 13.44
N GLN A 20 10.54 -11.30 12.62
CA GLN A 20 10.65 -9.85 12.45
C GLN A 20 9.68 -9.34 11.42
N VAL A 21 8.79 -8.45 11.87
CA VAL A 21 7.84 -7.76 11.01
C VAL A 21 8.46 -6.43 10.61
N LYS A 22 8.65 -6.21 9.31
CA LYS A 22 9.30 -5.01 8.79
C LYS A 22 8.27 -3.88 8.60
N PRO A 23 8.69 -2.60 8.79
CA PRO A 23 7.83 -1.48 8.44
C PRO A 23 7.66 -1.42 6.92
N ARG A 24 6.44 -1.12 6.49
CA ARG A 24 6.08 -1.02 5.07
C ARG A 24 5.26 0.23 4.85
N GLN A 25 5.36 0.80 3.65
CA GLN A 25 4.53 1.94 3.27
C GLN A 25 3.27 1.47 2.57
N PHE A 26 2.15 2.06 2.98
CA PHE A 26 0.85 1.80 2.39
C PHE A 26 0.21 3.11 1.94
N ILE A 27 -0.61 3.04 0.90
CA ILE A 27 -1.34 4.21 0.38
C ILE A 27 -2.83 3.95 0.52
N VAL A 28 -3.55 4.85 1.17
CA VAL A 28 -5.00 4.76 1.34
C VAL A 28 -5.69 5.13 0.03
N ILE A 29 -6.54 4.23 -0.47
CA ILE A 29 -7.33 4.47 -1.68
C ILE A 29 -8.78 4.84 -1.37
N LEU A 30 -9.28 4.46 -0.20
CA LEU A 30 -10.64 4.73 0.22
C LEU A 30 -10.72 4.66 1.74
N LYS A 31 -11.48 5.57 2.32
CA LYS A 31 -11.85 5.52 3.73
C LYS A 31 -13.33 5.80 3.85
N ASP A 32 -14.03 4.97 4.58
CA ASP A 32 -15.41 5.24 4.99
C ASP A 32 -15.51 5.28 6.52
N VAL A 33 -16.73 5.33 7.06
CA VAL A 33 -16.95 5.44 8.52
C VAL A 33 -16.33 4.28 9.28
N ASN A 34 -16.34 3.09 8.69
CA ASN A 34 -15.98 1.84 9.38
C ASN A 34 -14.62 1.29 8.97
N ASN A 35 -14.14 1.60 7.77
CA ASN A 35 -12.99 0.91 7.20
C ASN A 35 -12.04 1.83 6.46
N VAL A 36 -10.78 1.39 6.39
CA VAL A 36 -9.74 1.99 5.57
C VAL A 36 -9.25 0.93 4.59
N PHE A 37 -9.21 1.29 3.30
CA PHE A 37 -8.72 0.43 2.22
C PHE A 37 -7.40 0.98 1.71
N PHE A 38 -6.40 0.14 1.57
CA PHE A 38 -5.07 0.60 1.21
C PHE A 38 -4.31 -0.44 0.39
N LEU A 39 -3.24 0.04 -0.25
CA LEU A 39 -2.35 -0.76 -1.11
C LEU A 39 -0.94 -0.74 -0.56
N GLU A 40 -0.22 -1.83 -0.78
CA GLU A 40 1.20 -1.92 -0.42
C GLU A 40 2.06 -1.28 -1.50
N THR A 41 3.09 -0.54 -1.08
CA THR A 41 4.16 -0.10 -1.98
C THR A 41 5.35 -1.04 -1.85
N GLU A 42 6.11 -1.20 -2.92
CA GLU A 42 7.30 -2.05 -2.93
C GLU A 42 8.45 -1.33 -3.63
N SER A 43 9.67 -1.49 -3.10
CA SER A 43 10.87 -1.09 -3.83
C SER A 43 11.02 -1.96 -5.08
N THR A 44 11.39 -1.33 -6.20
CA THR A 44 11.68 -2.07 -7.44
C THR A 44 13.12 -2.51 -7.54
N LEU A 45 13.97 -2.07 -6.60
CA LEU A 45 15.40 -2.39 -6.61
C LEU A 45 15.63 -3.87 -6.31
N ASN A 46 16.45 -4.51 -7.16
CA ASN A 46 16.91 -5.89 -6.98
C ASN A 46 15.77 -6.93 -6.91
N LYS A 47 14.59 -6.61 -7.42
CA LYS A 47 13.48 -7.55 -7.49
C LYS A 47 13.28 -8.05 -8.91
N ARG A 48 13.31 -9.37 -9.08
CA ARG A 48 13.23 -10.02 -10.37
C ARG A 48 11.97 -9.65 -11.15
N LYS A 49 10.83 -9.52 -10.48
CA LYS A 49 9.56 -9.18 -11.14
C LYS A 49 9.56 -7.82 -11.81
N PHE A 50 10.46 -6.92 -11.41
CA PHE A 50 10.58 -5.59 -12.00
C PHE A 50 11.71 -5.48 -13.03
N ASN A 51 12.38 -6.59 -13.37
CA ASN A 51 13.37 -6.62 -14.44
C ASN A 51 12.71 -6.37 -15.79
N VAL A 52 13.49 -5.88 -16.75
CA VAL A 52 13.02 -5.57 -18.09
C VAL A 52 12.26 -6.74 -18.73
N ASN A 53 12.76 -7.97 -18.56
CA ASN A 53 12.16 -9.17 -19.13
C ASN A 53 10.78 -9.50 -18.55
N ASN A 54 10.48 -9.05 -17.34
CA ASN A 54 9.22 -9.35 -16.63
C ASN A 54 8.30 -8.15 -16.52
N ARG A 55 8.77 -6.96 -16.95
CA ARG A 55 8.08 -5.70 -16.70
C ARG A 55 6.69 -5.63 -17.34
N SER A 56 6.48 -6.24 -18.49
CA SER A 56 5.17 -6.21 -19.14
C SER A 56 4.10 -6.96 -18.35
N LYS A 57 4.45 -8.11 -17.74
CA LYS A 57 3.53 -8.84 -16.86
C LYS A 57 3.29 -8.07 -15.57
N THR A 58 4.34 -7.51 -15.00
CA THR A 58 4.27 -6.78 -13.74
C THR A 58 3.44 -5.50 -13.88
N LYS A 59 3.60 -4.77 -14.99
CA LYS A 59 2.82 -3.57 -15.25
C LYS A 59 1.31 -3.79 -15.27
N ARG A 60 0.86 -5.00 -15.54
CA ARG A 60 -0.57 -5.30 -15.53
C ARG A 60 -1.18 -5.13 -14.15
N TYR A 61 -0.42 -5.44 -13.09
CA TYR A 61 -0.90 -5.48 -11.71
C TYR A 61 -0.31 -4.39 -10.82
N TYR A 62 0.76 -3.74 -11.27
CA TYR A 62 1.48 -2.73 -10.50
C TYR A 62 1.47 -1.41 -11.25
N HIS A 63 1.37 -0.34 -10.47
CA HIS A 63 1.71 0.99 -10.99
C HIS A 63 3.18 1.25 -10.64
N ILE A 64 4.04 1.19 -11.66
CA ILE A 64 5.48 1.46 -11.49
C ILE A 64 5.67 2.96 -11.63
N LEU A 65 6.14 3.61 -10.56
CA LEU A 65 6.27 5.07 -10.54
C LEU A 65 7.36 5.54 -11.50
N SER A 66 7.07 6.61 -12.26
CA SER A 66 8.07 7.33 -13.02
C SER A 66 8.97 8.12 -12.08
N GLN A 67 10.12 8.59 -12.56
CA GLN A 67 11.01 9.42 -11.75
C GLN A 67 10.32 10.69 -11.28
N THR A 68 9.50 11.29 -12.13
CA THR A 68 8.72 12.48 -11.79
C THR A 68 7.75 12.18 -10.65
N GLU A 69 7.03 11.05 -10.72
CA GLU A 69 6.10 10.65 -9.67
C GLU A 69 6.82 10.38 -8.34
N ILE A 70 7.98 9.74 -8.39
CA ILE A 70 8.82 9.51 -7.21
C ILE A 70 9.16 10.83 -6.54
N ASN A 71 9.66 11.79 -7.32
CA ASN A 71 10.08 13.09 -6.81
C ASN A 71 8.91 13.90 -6.25
N GLN A 72 7.78 13.89 -6.94
CA GLN A 72 6.60 14.68 -6.54
C GLN A 72 5.88 14.11 -5.32
N ASN A 73 6.07 12.84 -5.03
CA ASN A 73 5.29 12.14 -4.01
C ASN A 73 6.12 11.69 -2.79
N GLY A 74 7.32 12.21 -2.67
CA GLY A 74 8.14 12.01 -1.47
C GLY A 74 8.72 10.60 -1.33
N PHE A 75 8.80 9.83 -2.40
CA PHE A 75 9.51 8.55 -2.39
C PHE A 75 11.00 8.80 -2.56
N LYS A 76 11.81 8.01 -1.88
CA LYS A 76 13.28 8.18 -1.89
C LYS A 76 13.98 7.19 -2.81
N ILE A 77 13.28 6.14 -3.23
CA ILE A 77 13.83 5.06 -4.05
C ILE A 77 12.81 4.68 -5.12
N PRO A 78 13.24 4.01 -6.20
CA PRO A 78 12.31 3.48 -7.19
C PRO A 78 11.28 2.58 -6.54
N THR A 79 10.00 2.83 -6.83
CA THR A 79 8.87 2.23 -6.13
C THR A 79 7.79 1.82 -7.11
N ALA A 80 7.07 0.76 -6.79
CA ALA A 80 5.85 0.34 -7.47
C ALA A 80 4.73 0.13 -6.44
N ILE A 81 3.49 0.30 -6.89
CA ILE A 81 2.30 0.12 -6.05
C ILE A 81 1.57 -1.12 -6.52
N ASN A 82 1.33 -2.07 -5.61
CA ASN A 82 0.58 -3.29 -5.93
C ASN A 82 -0.91 -2.95 -6.01
N CYS A 83 -1.49 -3.04 -7.21
CA CYS A 83 -2.88 -2.69 -7.46
C CYS A 83 -3.81 -3.91 -7.55
N LYS A 84 -3.27 -5.13 -7.45
CA LYS A 84 -4.09 -6.34 -7.54
C LYS A 84 -4.58 -6.85 -6.19
N GLU A 85 -3.98 -6.41 -5.09
CA GLU A 85 -4.34 -6.85 -3.74
C GLU A 85 -4.67 -5.66 -2.87
N VAL A 86 -5.91 -5.60 -2.40
CA VAL A 86 -6.39 -4.52 -1.54
C VAL A 86 -6.43 -5.01 -0.10
N PHE A 87 -5.87 -4.23 0.79
CA PHE A 87 -5.92 -4.46 2.23
C PHE A 87 -7.02 -3.61 2.84
N LYS A 88 -7.63 -4.14 3.90
CA LYS A 88 -8.72 -3.49 4.60
C LYS A 88 -8.49 -3.64 6.11
N CYS A 89 -8.67 -2.56 6.84
CA CYS A 89 -8.68 -2.64 8.31
C CYS A 89 -9.81 -1.77 8.84
N ASP A 90 -10.17 -1.99 10.11
CA ASP A 90 -11.14 -1.13 10.79
C ASP A 90 -10.56 0.27 10.93
N TYR A 91 -11.42 1.27 10.77
CA TYR A 91 -11.05 2.64 11.09
C TYR A 91 -11.08 2.85 12.60
N PHE A 92 -10.03 3.47 13.13
CA PHE A 92 -9.99 3.97 14.48
C PHE A 92 -9.13 5.24 14.51
N PRO A 93 -9.44 6.20 15.40
CA PRO A 93 -8.79 7.53 15.36
C PRO A 93 -7.27 7.51 15.46
N GLU A 94 -6.69 6.55 16.18
CA GLU A 94 -5.26 6.45 16.42
C GLU A 94 -4.47 6.10 15.16
N LEU A 95 -5.13 5.60 14.10
CA LEU A 95 -4.46 5.31 12.82
C LEU A 95 -3.71 6.53 12.27
N ILE A 96 -4.19 7.75 12.56
CA ILE A 96 -3.54 8.97 12.10
C ILE A 96 -2.09 9.08 12.56
N LYS A 97 -1.75 8.45 13.66
CA LYS A 97 -0.39 8.45 14.19
C LYS A 97 0.61 7.75 13.27
N LEU A 98 0.12 6.89 12.39
CA LEU A 98 0.95 6.17 11.42
C LEU A 98 1.13 6.95 10.13
N LYS A 99 0.37 8.02 9.92
CA LYS A 99 0.43 8.81 8.68
C LYS A 99 1.78 9.50 8.55
N ASN A 100 2.39 9.37 7.38
CA ASN A 100 3.67 9.99 7.04
C ASN A 100 3.49 11.24 6.18
N ARG A 101 2.64 11.14 5.14
CA ARG A 101 2.42 12.22 4.18
C ARG A 101 1.20 11.91 3.32
N GLU A 102 0.97 12.72 2.30
CA GLU A 102 -0.04 12.45 1.26
C GLU A 102 0.63 12.44 -0.10
N VAL A 103 0.09 11.64 -1.01
CA VAL A 103 0.49 11.67 -2.42
C VAL A 103 -0.40 12.67 -3.18
N THR A 104 0.03 13.03 -4.39
CA THR A 104 -0.73 13.96 -5.24
C THR A 104 -2.04 13.33 -5.70
N SER A 105 -3.01 14.20 -6.00
CA SER A 105 -4.28 13.74 -6.57
C SER A 105 -4.08 13.01 -7.92
N ASP A 106 -3.12 13.45 -8.72
CA ASP A 106 -2.81 12.80 -9.99
C ASP A 106 -2.37 11.35 -9.78
N LEU A 107 -1.50 11.09 -8.82
CA LEU A 107 -1.04 9.74 -8.56
C LEU A 107 -2.15 8.86 -8.01
N ILE A 108 -2.89 9.35 -7.00
CA ILE A 108 -3.91 8.51 -6.38
C ILE A 108 -5.05 8.17 -7.37
N GLU A 109 -5.41 9.09 -8.25
CA GLU A 109 -6.45 8.82 -9.26
C GLU A 109 -5.99 7.75 -10.27
N LYS A 110 -4.73 7.80 -10.71
CA LYS A 110 -4.16 6.77 -11.58
C LYS A 110 -4.19 5.40 -10.92
N VAL A 111 -3.81 5.35 -9.66
CA VAL A 111 -3.75 4.10 -8.88
C VAL A 111 -5.15 3.51 -8.69
N ILE A 112 -6.11 4.34 -8.30
CA ILE A 112 -7.50 3.91 -8.13
C ILE A 112 -8.08 3.40 -9.45
N ALA A 113 -7.83 4.11 -10.56
CA ALA A 113 -8.29 3.68 -11.87
C ALA A 113 -7.74 2.29 -12.22
N LYS A 114 -6.47 2.04 -11.91
CA LYS A 114 -5.84 0.75 -12.17
C LYS A 114 -6.44 -0.37 -11.30
N VAL A 115 -6.70 -0.10 -10.03
CA VAL A 115 -7.37 -1.04 -9.13
C VAL A 115 -8.74 -1.42 -9.69
N ASN A 116 -9.52 -0.42 -10.10
CA ASN A 116 -10.86 -0.64 -10.64
C ASN A 116 -10.82 -1.43 -11.96
N ASP A 117 -9.86 -1.17 -12.82
CA ASP A 117 -9.67 -1.91 -14.06
C ASP A 117 -9.36 -3.38 -13.81
N ILE A 118 -8.43 -3.65 -12.89
CA ILE A 118 -8.07 -5.01 -12.51
C ILE A 118 -9.29 -5.75 -11.95
N ARG A 119 -10.06 -5.10 -11.06
CA ARG A 119 -11.25 -5.70 -10.45
C ARG A 119 -12.35 -5.96 -11.46
N SER A 120 -12.58 -5.04 -12.38
CA SER A 120 -13.63 -5.21 -13.40
C SER A 120 -13.33 -6.35 -14.37
N ASN A 121 -12.07 -6.71 -14.52
CA ASN A 121 -11.62 -7.85 -15.34
C ASN A 121 -11.46 -9.14 -14.54
N GLY A 122 -11.79 -9.14 -13.25
CA GLY A 122 -11.70 -10.33 -12.41
C GLY A 122 -10.27 -10.81 -12.13
N LEU A 123 -9.30 -9.91 -12.23
CA LEU A 123 -7.87 -10.25 -12.11
C LEU A 123 -7.29 -9.96 -10.72
N ASN A 124 -8.12 -9.45 -9.80
CA ASN A 124 -7.67 -9.10 -8.46
C ASN A 124 -7.50 -10.34 -7.57
N GLU A 125 -6.58 -10.25 -6.62
CA GLU A 125 -6.50 -11.17 -5.51
C GLU A 125 -7.63 -10.87 -4.51
N PRO A 126 -8.00 -11.85 -3.67
CA PRO A 126 -8.95 -11.59 -2.59
C PRO A 126 -8.46 -10.49 -1.66
N ASP A 127 -9.39 -9.68 -1.14
CA ASP A 127 -9.07 -8.64 -0.17
C ASP A 127 -8.50 -9.26 1.10
N VAL A 128 -7.49 -8.60 1.68
CA VAL A 128 -6.84 -9.04 2.91
C VAL A 128 -7.30 -8.15 4.05
N PHE A 129 -7.93 -8.75 5.05
CA PHE A 129 -8.36 -8.02 6.24
C PHE A 129 -7.27 -8.08 7.31
N ILE A 130 -6.87 -6.91 7.80
CA ILE A 130 -5.91 -6.77 8.89
C ILE A 130 -6.67 -6.32 10.12
N THR A 131 -6.60 -7.09 11.19
CA THR A 131 -7.36 -6.80 12.40
C THR A 131 -6.72 -5.66 13.21
N TYR A 132 -7.53 -5.01 14.02
CA TYR A 132 -7.06 -4.01 14.97
C TYR A 132 -5.98 -4.59 15.90
N GLN A 133 -6.19 -5.82 16.37
CA GLN A 133 -5.25 -6.50 17.25
C GLN A 133 -3.89 -6.73 16.59
N GLU A 134 -3.88 -7.11 15.30
CA GLU A 134 -2.63 -7.27 14.55
C GLU A 134 -1.88 -5.95 14.44
N LEU A 135 -2.60 -4.87 14.15
CA LEU A 135 -1.98 -3.54 14.06
C LEU A 135 -1.41 -3.11 15.40
N LEU A 136 -2.16 -3.29 16.49
CA LEU A 136 -1.68 -2.96 17.84
C LEU A 136 -0.44 -3.78 18.22
N ALA A 137 -0.45 -5.07 17.90
CA ALA A 137 0.62 -5.98 18.29
C ALA A 137 1.97 -5.59 17.70
N HIS A 138 1.98 -5.00 16.50
CA HIS A 138 3.20 -4.69 15.77
C HIS A 138 3.52 -3.20 15.65
N ASN A 139 2.64 -2.32 16.13
CA ASN A 139 2.79 -0.87 15.98
C ASN A 139 2.61 -0.18 17.33
N SER A 140 3.71 -0.03 18.04
CA SER A 140 3.70 0.50 19.41
C SER A 140 3.12 1.92 19.51
N LYS A 141 3.22 2.71 18.45
CA LYS A 141 2.63 4.07 18.41
C LYS A 141 1.12 4.06 18.65
N LEU A 142 0.44 2.98 18.31
CA LEU A 142 -1.00 2.86 18.49
C LEU A 142 -1.40 2.56 19.93
N ALA A 143 -0.50 1.99 20.71
CA ALA A 143 -0.77 1.58 22.08
C ALA A 143 -0.78 2.74 23.06
N TYR A 144 -0.15 3.86 22.73
CA TYR A 144 -0.03 5.05 23.57
C TYR A 144 -0.85 6.15 22.96
N GLY A 145 -2.05 6.28 23.42
CA GLY A 145 -3.06 7.21 22.92
C GLY A 145 -2.77 8.68 23.02
#